data_1cd3f348322c1d699d6901a932407399
#
_entry.id   1cd3f348322c1d699d6901a932407399
#
_cell.length_a   1.000
_cell.length_b   1.000
_cell.length_c   1.000
_cell.angle_alpha   90.00
_cell.angle_beta   90.00
_cell.angle_gamma   90.00
#
_symmetry.space_group_name_H-M   'P 1'
#
loop_
_entity.id
_entity.type
_entity.pdbx_description
1 polymer ?
#
loop_
_entity_poly.entity_id
_entity_poly.type
_entity_poly.pdbx_seq_one_letter_code
_entity_poly.pdbx_strand_id
1 'polypeptide(L)'
;MNNQKKYLHFQLIQILKEETDSEHPMRQKDLVQRLSVDRGTVSRALGDLLDDPLNSRVRSVNLERETEDGDEDKRSYHSNVYYDHEFSTAELRWLIDGILFSRNVPHTQRDELIGKLVTLGGKQLRRTGSLAKVRRLSGNEPGNPELFSNIELINKAIEEQKKISTVYCYLGPDFTLEPSAASSAGPQILNPYAMVVRNGFYFLICSNNKYNSLTNYRIDRMTEVKIRKEAVKPVRELEGFRAGFDIQEYMSHNINMAFGKPERITFIAKPKAVREIIDAFGRGVTFTRRKDGDLDCVVYVPEYDMERWVLQFGDIVTVTGPETLLDKLRKYSMILAEKYAKEAPAEPQ
;
A
#
# COMPACT_ATOMS: atom_id res chain seq x y z
N MET A 1 -38.10 17.27 -26.88
CA MET A 1 -36.89 16.96 -27.70
C MET A 1 -35.57 16.96 -26.88
N ASN A 2 -35.39 17.84 -25.92
CA ASN A 2 -34.09 17.97 -25.22
C ASN A 2 -33.77 16.76 -24.25
N ASN A 3 -34.77 16.15 -23.63
CA ASN A 3 -34.59 15.03 -22.71
C ASN A 3 -34.22 13.69 -23.38
N GLN A 4 -34.77 13.40 -24.57
CA GLN A 4 -34.44 12.17 -25.31
C GLN A 4 -33.00 12.18 -25.84
N LYS A 5 -32.50 13.34 -26.28
CA LYS A 5 -31.11 13.47 -26.73
C LYS A 5 -30.13 13.25 -25.55
N LYS A 6 -30.37 13.87 -24.38
CA LYS A 6 -29.52 13.67 -23.20
C LYS A 6 -29.51 12.22 -22.74
N TYR A 7 -30.63 11.52 -22.83
CA TYR A 7 -30.74 10.12 -22.48
C TYR A 7 -29.90 9.23 -23.42
N LEU A 8 -29.93 9.53 -24.74
CA LEU A 8 -29.14 8.79 -25.73
C LEU A 8 -27.62 8.96 -25.51
N HIS A 9 -27.14 10.18 -25.26
CA HIS A 9 -25.73 10.43 -24.93
C HIS A 9 -25.30 9.63 -23.70
N PHE A 10 -26.12 9.65 -22.65
CA PHE A 10 -25.86 8.86 -21.45
C PHE A 10 -25.77 7.36 -21.74
N GLN A 11 -26.71 6.81 -22.51
CA GLN A 11 -26.70 5.40 -22.90
C GLN A 11 -25.46 5.04 -23.73
N LEU A 12 -25.06 5.90 -24.69
CA LEU A 12 -23.85 5.69 -25.49
C LEU A 12 -22.60 5.67 -24.60
N ILE A 13 -22.44 6.66 -23.70
CA ILE A 13 -21.32 6.70 -22.77
C ILE A 13 -21.30 5.45 -21.89
N GLN A 14 -22.45 5.01 -21.35
CA GLN A 14 -22.50 3.81 -20.50
C GLN A 14 -22.11 2.54 -21.24
N ILE A 15 -22.60 2.34 -22.47
CA ILE A 15 -22.24 1.18 -23.31
C ILE A 15 -20.75 1.20 -23.63
N LEU A 16 -20.23 2.35 -24.08
CA LEU A 16 -18.81 2.48 -24.44
C LEU A 16 -17.92 2.29 -23.20
N LYS A 17 -18.24 2.92 -22.09
CA LYS A 17 -17.51 2.78 -20.80
C LYS A 17 -17.47 1.33 -20.33
N GLU A 18 -18.56 0.59 -20.49
CA GLU A 18 -18.62 -0.79 -20.03
C GLU A 18 -17.91 -1.77 -20.96
N GLU A 19 -17.94 -1.55 -22.28
CA GLU A 19 -17.58 -2.58 -23.25
C GLU A 19 -16.37 -2.28 -24.11
N THR A 20 -15.84 -1.05 -24.09
CA THR A 20 -14.76 -0.63 -24.98
C THR A 20 -13.55 -0.08 -24.23
N ASP A 21 -12.44 -0.09 -24.90
CA ASP A 21 -11.17 0.58 -24.60
C ASP A 21 -10.43 0.88 -25.93
N SER A 22 -9.24 1.46 -25.87
CA SER A 22 -8.43 1.80 -27.04
C SER A 22 -8.07 0.58 -27.91
N GLU A 23 -7.94 -0.60 -27.31
CA GLU A 23 -7.61 -1.85 -28.02
C GLU A 23 -8.86 -2.55 -28.57
N HIS A 24 -10.04 -2.29 -27.98
CA HIS A 24 -11.31 -2.92 -28.33
C HIS A 24 -12.39 -1.86 -28.61
N PRO A 25 -12.23 -1.06 -29.67
CA PRO A 25 -13.23 -0.07 -30.06
C PRO A 25 -14.50 -0.74 -30.62
N MET A 26 -15.64 -0.05 -30.47
CA MET A 26 -16.94 -0.51 -30.98
C MET A 26 -17.31 0.22 -32.27
N ARG A 27 -17.87 -0.53 -33.23
CA ARG A 27 -18.35 0.05 -34.48
C ARG A 27 -19.68 0.74 -34.28
N GLN A 28 -19.89 1.84 -34.97
CA GLN A 28 -21.17 2.58 -34.95
C GLN A 28 -22.38 1.67 -35.25
N LYS A 29 -22.25 0.71 -36.18
CA LYS A 29 -23.32 -0.22 -36.53
C LYS A 29 -23.78 -1.09 -35.35
N ASP A 30 -22.85 -1.45 -34.47
CA ASP A 30 -23.13 -2.28 -33.29
C ASP A 30 -23.89 -1.46 -32.23
N LEU A 31 -23.58 -0.15 -32.10
CA LEU A 31 -24.33 0.79 -31.28
C LEU A 31 -25.76 1.01 -31.79
N VAL A 32 -25.91 1.17 -33.10
CA VAL A 32 -27.24 1.29 -33.75
C VAL A 32 -28.11 0.07 -33.45
N GLN A 33 -27.55 -1.12 -33.61
CA GLN A 33 -28.27 -2.38 -33.34
C GLN A 33 -28.67 -2.49 -31.84
N ARG A 34 -27.80 -2.15 -30.91
CA ARG A 34 -28.06 -2.26 -29.48
C ARG A 34 -29.10 -1.27 -28.98
N LEU A 35 -29.03 -0.05 -29.48
CA LEU A 35 -29.89 1.03 -29.03
C LEU A 35 -31.24 1.02 -29.76
N SER A 36 -31.37 0.25 -30.86
CA SER A 36 -32.53 0.23 -31.76
C SER A 36 -32.92 1.63 -32.23
N VAL A 37 -31.90 2.47 -32.51
CA VAL A 37 -32.05 3.86 -32.96
C VAL A 37 -31.46 3.98 -34.36
N ASP A 38 -31.99 4.86 -35.18
CA ASP A 38 -31.50 5.06 -36.55
C ASP A 38 -30.04 5.56 -36.57
N ARG A 39 -29.32 5.21 -37.68
CA ARG A 39 -27.89 5.52 -37.83
C ARG A 39 -27.60 7.02 -37.77
N GLY A 40 -28.47 7.85 -38.36
CA GLY A 40 -28.26 9.30 -38.40
C GLY A 40 -28.35 9.93 -36.99
N THR A 41 -29.24 9.40 -36.15
CA THR A 41 -29.39 9.86 -34.76
C THR A 41 -28.18 9.43 -33.90
N VAL A 42 -27.70 8.19 -34.05
CA VAL A 42 -26.47 7.73 -33.36
C VAL A 42 -25.26 8.51 -33.87
N SER A 43 -25.13 8.77 -35.18
CA SER A 43 -24.02 9.53 -35.74
C SER A 43 -23.94 10.95 -35.18
N ARG A 44 -25.07 11.64 -35.07
CA ARG A 44 -25.12 13.00 -34.49
C ARG A 44 -24.78 13.00 -33.01
N ALA A 45 -25.28 12.04 -32.26
CA ALA A 45 -24.99 11.90 -30.85
C ALA A 45 -23.50 11.55 -30.57
N LEU A 46 -22.90 10.71 -31.43
CA LEU A 46 -21.45 10.44 -31.36
C LEU A 46 -20.64 11.68 -31.75
N GLY A 47 -21.07 12.47 -32.74
CA GLY A 47 -20.44 13.74 -33.08
C GLY A 47 -20.42 14.69 -31.90
N ASP A 48 -21.59 14.90 -31.26
CA ASP A 48 -21.71 15.75 -30.08
C ASP A 48 -20.74 15.30 -28.93
N LEU A 49 -20.52 13.97 -28.81
CA LEU A 49 -19.60 13.41 -27.77
C LEU A 49 -18.12 13.52 -28.16
N LEU A 50 -17.81 13.38 -29.45
CA LEU A 50 -16.43 13.50 -29.96
C LEU A 50 -15.97 14.96 -30.02
N ASP A 51 -16.90 15.91 -30.22
CA ASP A 51 -16.62 17.35 -30.22
C ASP A 51 -16.28 17.87 -28.79
N ASP A 52 -16.70 17.16 -27.74
CA ASP A 52 -16.33 17.47 -26.34
C ASP A 52 -15.64 16.27 -25.66
N PRO A 53 -14.46 15.87 -26.13
CA PRO A 53 -13.79 14.67 -25.67
C PRO A 53 -13.33 14.76 -24.20
N LEU A 54 -13.09 15.95 -23.68
CA LEU A 54 -12.65 16.14 -22.30
C LEU A 54 -13.75 15.76 -21.31
N ASN A 55 -15.00 16.09 -21.59
CA ASN A 55 -16.13 15.77 -20.71
C ASN A 55 -16.73 14.40 -21.02
N SER A 56 -16.83 14.00 -22.30
CA SER A 56 -17.42 12.72 -22.69
C SER A 56 -16.47 11.54 -22.50
N ARG A 57 -15.15 11.77 -22.60
CA ARG A 57 -14.11 10.72 -22.70
C ARG A 57 -14.32 9.71 -23.85
N VAL A 58 -15.16 10.04 -24.81
CA VAL A 58 -15.34 9.25 -26.03
C VAL A 58 -14.27 9.65 -27.05
N ARG A 59 -13.66 8.67 -27.68
CA ARG A 59 -12.61 8.82 -28.68
C ARG A 59 -12.97 8.01 -29.93
N SER A 60 -12.35 8.36 -31.05
CA SER A 60 -12.45 7.61 -32.31
C SER A 60 -11.04 7.27 -32.81
N VAL A 61 -10.80 5.98 -33.07
CA VAL A 61 -9.53 5.51 -33.62
C VAL A 61 -9.24 6.14 -34.99
N ASN A 62 -10.28 6.44 -35.78
CA ASN A 62 -10.10 7.02 -37.13
C ASN A 62 -9.73 8.51 -37.06
N LEU A 63 -10.21 9.23 -36.05
CA LEU A 63 -9.88 10.65 -35.89
C LEU A 63 -8.38 10.83 -35.57
N GLU A 64 -7.83 9.91 -34.75
CA GLU A 64 -6.41 9.94 -34.36
C GLU A 64 -5.49 9.65 -35.57
N ARG A 65 -5.89 8.73 -36.45
CA ARG A 65 -5.11 8.39 -37.65
C ARG A 65 -5.10 9.51 -38.69
N GLU A 66 -6.20 10.25 -38.81
CA GLU A 66 -6.32 11.34 -39.82
C GLU A 66 -5.52 12.59 -39.41
N THR A 67 -5.27 12.81 -38.13
CA THR A 67 -4.36 13.86 -37.66
C THR A 67 -2.88 13.56 -37.99
N GLU A 68 -2.52 12.28 -38.20
CA GLU A 68 -1.18 11.88 -38.63
C GLU A 68 -1.02 11.89 -40.16
N ASP A 69 -2.04 11.49 -40.92
CA ASP A 69 -1.95 11.31 -42.39
C ASP A 69 -2.55 12.44 -43.26
N GLY A 70 -3.28 13.38 -42.67
CA GLY A 70 -3.78 14.56 -43.38
C GLY A 70 -4.86 14.35 -44.42
N ASP A 71 -5.58 13.23 -44.44
CA ASP A 71 -6.58 12.88 -45.42
C ASP A 71 -8.02 13.15 -44.93
N GLU A 72 -8.75 14.00 -45.69
CA GLU A 72 -10.04 14.61 -45.32
C GLU A 72 -11.28 13.75 -45.60
N ASP A 73 -11.36 12.45 -45.31
CA ASP A 73 -12.63 11.74 -45.45
C ASP A 73 -13.50 11.78 -44.17
N LYS A 74 -14.24 12.89 -44.00
CA LYS A 74 -15.20 13.17 -42.91
C LYS A 74 -16.25 12.10 -42.61
N ARG A 75 -16.39 11.04 -43.43
CA ARG A 75 -17.39 9.97 -43.27
C ARG A 75 -16.94 8.85 -42.33
N SER A 76 -15.70 8.82 -41.97
CA SER A 76 -15.04 7.78 -41.14
C SER A 76 -15.07 8.04 -39.64
N TYR A 77 -15.24 9.28 -39.19
CA TYR A 77 -15.04 9.75 -37.82
C TYR A 77 -15.81 8.99 -36.73
N HIS A 78 -16.96 8.43 -37.05
CA HIS A 78 -17.84 7.75 -36.10
C HIS A 78 -17.73 6.24 -36.14
N SER A 79 -16.75 5.68 -36.85
CA SER A 79 -16.64 4.26 -37.07
C SER A 79 -15.66 3.61 -36.15
N ASN A 80 -15.56 3.22 -35.19
CA ASN A 80 -14.61 2.66 -34.19
C ASN A 80 -14.38 3.62 -33.05
N VAL A 81 -15.39 3.76 -32.23
CA VAL A 81 -15.38 4.61 -31.04
C VAL A 81 -15.11 3.80 -29.80
N TYR A 82 -14.46 4.42 -28.84
CA TYR A 82 -14.17 3.82 -27.56
C TYR A 82 -14.25 4.83 -26.43
N TYR A 83 -14.33 4.34 -25.20
CA TYR A 83 -14.24 5.14 -24.01
C TYR A 83 -12.80 5.15 -23.48
N ASP A 84 -12.26 6.33 -23.27
CA ASP A 84 -10.93 6.56 -22.73
C ASP A 84 -10.98 6.48 -21.21
N HIS A 85 -10.64 5.31 -20.65
CA HIS A 85 -10.67 5.05 -19.23
C HIS A 85 -9.59 5.85 -18.48
N GLU A 86 -9.89 6.27 -17.23
CA GLU A 86 -8.91 6.96 -16.38
C GLU A 86 -7.69 6.12 -16.06
N PHE A 87 -7.92 4.82 -15.90
CA PHE A 87 -6.90 3.84 -15.58
C PHE A 87 -6.80 2.83 -16.71
N SER A 88 -5.58 2.51 -17.10
CA SER A 88 -5.33 1.36 -17.96
C SER A 88 -5.62 0.04 -17.21
N THR A 89 -5.81 -1.02 -17.95
CA THR A 89 -5.99 -2.37 -17.39
C THR A 89 -4.79 -2.79 -16.51
N ALA A 90 -3.57 -2.40 -16.89
CA ALA A 90 -2.36 -2.71 -16.12
C ALA A 90 -2.31 -1.95 -14.77
N GLU A 91 -2.69 -0.67 -14.75
CA GLU A 91 -2.76 0.13 -13.52
C GLU A 91 -3.82 -0.41 -12.57
N LEU A 92 -5.03 -0.69 -13.07
CA LEU A 92 -6.08 -1.31 -12.25
C LEU A 92 -5.66 -2.67 -11.72
N ARG A 93 -4.98 -3.47 -12.54
CA ARG A 93 -4.43 -4.76 -12.11
C ARG A 93 -3.43 -4.59 -10.96
N TRP A 94 -2.51 -3.65 -11.08
CA TRP A 94 -1.52 -3.38 -10.05
C TRP A 94 -2.16 -2.91 -8.73
N LEU A 95 -3.18 -2.02 -8.80
CA LEU A 95 -3.95 -1.58 -7.65
C LEU A 95 -4.69 -2.75 -6.98
N ILE A 96 -5.35 -3.61 -7.77
CA ILE A 96 -6.07 -4.77 -7.26
C ILE A 96 -5.11 -5.77 -6.61
N ASP A 97 -3.95 -6.04 -7.22
CA ASP A 97 -2.95 -6.94 -6.65
C ASP A 97 -2.40 -6.36 -5.32
N GLY A 98 -2.16 -5.04 -5.25
CA GLY A 98 -1.78 -4.36 -4.00
C GLY A 98 -2.79 -4.57 -2.87
N ILE A 99 -4.09 -4.53 -3.19
CA ILE A 99 -5.16 -4.78 -2.22
C ILE A 99 -5.25 -6.27 -1.85
N LEU A 100 -5.15 -7.16 -2.84
CA LEU A 100 -5.21 -8.61 -2.62
C LEU A 100 -4.10 -9.13 -1.72
N PHE A 101 -2.90 -8.57 -1.86
CA PHE A 101 -1.74 -8.95 -1.03
C PHE A 101 -1.58 -8.10 0.24
N SER A 102 -2.51 -7.19 0.50
CA SER A 102 -2.58 -6.47 1.78
C SER A 102 -3.02 -7.42 2.89
N ARG A 103 -2.16 -7.57 3.91
CA ARG A 103 -2.39 -8.49 5.03
C ARG A 103 -3.31 -7.94 6.12
N ASN A 104 -3.67 -6.69 6.06
CA ASN A 104 -4.38 -5.96 7.12
C ASN A 104 -5.81 -5.56 6.74
N VAL A 105 -6.20 -5.69 5.49
CA VAL A 105 -7.56 -5.36 5.03
C VAL A 105 -8.46 -6.58 5.19
N PRO A 106 -9.56 -6.48 5.99
CA PRO A 106 -10.53 -7.54 6.14
C PRO A 106 -11.07 -8.00 4.79
N HIS A 107 -11.31 -9.30 4.64
CA HIS A 107 -11.72 -9.89 3.35
C HIS A 107 -12.99 -9.27 2.77
N THR A 108 -13.97 -8.91 3.60
CA THR A 108 -15.22 -8.25 3.17
C THR A 108 -14.97 -6.87 2.57
N GLN A 109 -14.18 -6.03 3.24
CA GLN A 109 -13.80 -4.70 2.78
C GLN A 109 -12.88 -4.77 1.55
N ARG A 110 -11.99 -5.74 1.53
CA ARG A 110 -11.10 -6.03 0.39
C ARG A 110 -11.93 -6.37 -0.86
N ASP A 111 -12.90 -7.27 -0.75
CA ASP A 111 -13.73 -7.70 -1.86
C ASP A 111 -14.63 -6.57 -2.38
N GLU A 112 -15.17 -5.74 -1.49
CA GLU A 112 -15.92 -4.55 -1.87
C GLU A 112 -15.05 -3.54 -2.64
N LEU A 113 -13.84 -3.25 -2.14
CA LEU A 113 -12.92 -2.31 -2.77
C LEU A 113 -12.45 -2.80 -4.14
N ILE A 114 -12.13 -4.11 -4.26
CA ILE A 114 -11.81 -4.74 -5.55
C ILE A 114 -13.00 -4.65 -6.51
N GLY A 115 -14.23 -4.89 -6.02
CA GLY A 115 -15.43 -4.74 -6.81
C GLY A 115 -15.58 -3.35 -7.41
N LYS A 116 -15.32 -2.30 -6.62
CA LYS A 116 -15.32 -0.90 -7.08
C LYS A 116 -14.26 -0.67 -8.17
N LEU A 117 -13.02 -1.15 -7.97
CA LEU A 117 -11.95 -1.01 -8.98
C LEU A 117 -12.27 -1.75 -10.28
N VAL A 118 -12.82 -2.95 -10.20
CA VAL A 118 -13.20 -3.74 -11.38
C VAL A 118 -14.27 -3.02 -12.21
N THR A 119 -15.17 -2.24 -11.60
CA THR A 119 -16.15 -1.45 -12.35
C THR A 119 -15.53 -0.31 -13.14
N LEU A 120 -14.35 0.19 -12.74
CA LEU A 120 -13.64 1.25 -13.46
C LEU A 120 -12.99 0.76 -14.77
N GLY A 121 -12.64 -0.52 -14.87
CA GLY A 121 -11.96 -1.09 -16.03
C GLY A 121 -12.89 -1.78 -17.04
N GLY A 122 -14.20 -1.65 -16.86
CA GLY A 122 -15.19 -2.20 -17.80
C GLY A 122 -15.16 -3.73 -17.93
N LYS A 123 -15.68 -4.22 -19.07
CA LYS A 123 -15.86 -5.66 -19.33
C LYS A 123 -14.54 -6.40 -19.58
N GLN A 124 -13.54 -5.71 -20.10
CA GLN A 124 -12.24 -6.32 -20.43
C GLN A 124 -11.49 -6.76 -19.17
N LEU A 125 -11.45 -5.91 -18.14
CA LEU A 125 -10.85 -6.26 -16.85
C LEU A 125 -11.58 -7.43 -16.19
N ARG A 126 -12.92 -7.49 -16.28
CA ARG A 126 -13.73 -8.60 -15.76
C ARG A 126 -13.44 -9.93 -16.45
N ARG A 127 -13.10 -9.92 -17.75
CA ARG A 127 -12.77 -11.12 -18.55
C ARG A 127 -11.40 -11.71 -18.23
N THR A 128 -10.49 -10.95 -17.65
CA THR A 128 -9.19 -11.46 -17.23
C THR A 128 -9.37 -12.47 -16.07
N GLY A 129 -9.56 -13.74 -16.41
CA GLY A 129 -9.79 -14.85 -15.46
C GLY A 129 -8.71 -15.03 -14.39
N SER A 130 -7.58 -14.31 -14.53
CA SER A 130 -6.52 -14.21 -13.52
C SER A 130 -7.01 -13.57 -12.21
N LEU A 131 -7.92 -12.58 -12.23
CA LEU A 131 -8.48 -11.96 -11.04
C LEU A 131 -9.24 -12.96 -10.16
N ALA A 132 -10.04 -13.83 -10.78
CA ALA A 132 -10.80 -14.85 -10.06
C ALA A 132 -9.89 -15.92 -9.41
N LYS A 133 -8.74 -16.23 -10.04
CA LYS A 133 -7.75 -17.17 -9.50
C LYS A 133 -7.00 -16.58 -8.30
N VAL A 134 -6.59 -15.31 -8.40
CA VAL A 134 -5.85 -14.64 -7.33
C VAL A 134 -6.74 -14.38 -6.09
N ARG A 135 -8.02 -14.06 -6.28
CA ARG A 135 -8.99 -13.96 -5.18
C ARG A 135 -9.10 -15.23 -4.34
N ARG A 136 -8.92 -16.42 -4.94
CA ARG A 136 -8.95 -17.70 -4.22
C ARG A 136 -7.67 -17.96 -3.41
N LEU A 137 -6.56 -17.31 -3.75
CA LEU A 137 -5.28 -17.45 -3.06
C LEU A 137 -5.15 -16.52 -1.85
N SER A 138 -5.92 -15.45 -1.81
CA SER A 138 -5.95 -14.54 -0.66
C SER A 138 -6.77 -15.19 0.45
N GLY A 139 -6.13 -15.47 1.60
CA GLY A 139 -6.76 -16.09 2.76
C GLY A 139 -7.95 -15.28 3.30
N ASN A 140 -8.85 -15.95 4.01
CA ASN A 140 -9.98 -15.35 4.73
C ASN A 140 -9.56 -14.89 6.13
N GLU A 141 -8.38 -14.30 6.29
CA GLU A 141 -7.91 -13.85 7.60
C GLU A 141 -8.88 -12.78 8.14
N PRO A 142 -9.37 -12.94 9.37
CA PRO A 142 -10.19 -11.92 10.02
C PRO A 142 -9.31 -10.70 10.26
N GLY A 143 -9.63 -9.61 9.60
CA GLY A 143 -9.00 -8.32 9.85
C GLY A 143 -9.84 -7.47 10.79
N ASN A 144 -9.32 -6.32 11.20
CA ASN A 144 -10.06 -5.35 11.98
C ASN A 144 -11.14 -4.67 11.11
N PRO A 145 -12.43 -4.89 11.36
CA PRO A 145 -13.51 -4.27 10.57
C PRO A 145 -13.54 -2.74 10.68
N GLU A 146 -12.92 -2.17 11.72
CA GLU A 146 -12.84 -0.72 11.93
C GLU A 146 -11.67 -0.07 11.17
N LEU A 147 -10.87 -0.82 10.39
CA LEU A 147 -9.64 -0.32 9.78
C LEU A 147 -9.85 0.98 8.99
N PHE A 148 -10.81 1.02 8.08
CA PHE A 148 -11.03 2.21 7.25
C PHE A 148 -11.60 3.38 8.04
N SER A 149 -12.54 3.13 8.95
CA SER A 149 -13.05 4.17 9.84
C SER A 149 -11.97 4.71 10.78
N ASN A 150 -11.05 3.86 11.24
CA ASN A 150 -9.90 4.29 12.03
C ASN A 150 -8.95 5.17 11.23
N ILE A 151 -8.68 4.82 9.95
CA ILE A 151 -7.86 5.66 9.05
C ILE A 151 -8.50 7.03 8.88
N GLU A 152 -9.81 7.12 8.62
CA GLU A 152 -10.53 8.39 8.48
C GLU A 152 -10.50 9.22 9.76
N LEU A 153 -10.79 8.61 10.91
CA LEU A 153 -10.79 9.31 12.21
C LEU A 153 -9.39 9.81 12.59
N ILE A 154 -8.35 9.00 12.35
CA ILE A 154 -6.97 9.37 12.64
C ILE A 154 -6.53 10.49 11.71
N ASN A 155 -6.84 10.43 10.41
CA ASN A 155 -6.53 11.49 9.46
C ASN A 155 -7.15 12.82 9.90
N LYS A 156 -8.44 12.79 10.22
CA LYS A 156 -9.15 13.95 10.74
C LYS A 156 -8.53 14.49 12.04
N ALA A 157 -8.11 13.62 12.95
CA ALA A 157 -7.47 14.03 14.20
C ALA A 157 -6.10 14.71 13.96
N ILE A 158 -5.34 14.24 12.96
CA ILE A 158 -4.07 14.86 12.55
C ILE A 158 -4.32 16.24 11.95
N GLU A 159 -5.28 16.37 11.03
CA GLU A 159 -5.66 17.64 10.42
C GLU A 159 -6.16 18.68 11.45
N GLU A 160 -6.99 18.24 12.40
CA GLU A 160 -7.52 19.08 13.47
C GLU A 160 -6.55 19.30 14.64
N GLN A 161 -5.38 18.69 14.61
CA GLN A 161 -4.39 18.69 15.69
C GLN A 161 -4.97 18.30 17.05
N LYS A 162 -5.77 17.23 17.08
CA LYS A 162 -6.43 16.71 18.27
C LYS A 162 -5.91 15.34 18.66
N LYS A 163 -5.93 15.07 19.97
CA LYS A 163 -5.63 13.75 20.50
C LYS A 163 -6.68 12.74 20.10
N ILE A 164 -6.29 11.48 20.12
CA ILE A 164 -7.22 10.35 20.01
C ILE A 164 -7.19 9.49 21.27
N SER A 165 -8.25 8.74 21.51
CA SER A 165 -8.24 7.61 22.42
C SER A 165 -8.51 6.33 21.65
N THR A 166 -7.88 5.22 22.06
CA THR A 166 -8.02 3.92 21.39
C THR A 166 -7.73 2.79 22.38
N VAL A 167 -8.32 1.63 22.16
CA VAL A 167 -7.92 0.35 22.73
C VAL A 167 -6.95 -0.31 21.74
N TYR A 168 -5.72 -0.53 22.16
CA TYR A 168 -4.74 -1.23 21.32
C TYR A 168 -4.73 -2.72 21.63
N CYS A 169 -4.82 -3.54 20.59
CA CYS A 169 -4.97 -4.99 20.68
C CYS A 169 -3.75 -5.72 20.11
N TYR A 170 -3.56 -6.94 20.55
CA TYR A 170 -2.72 -7.94 19.88
C TYR A 170 -3.60 -9.00 19.21
N LEU A 171 -3.03 -9.71 18.25
CA LEU A 171 -3.70 -10.82 17.61
C LEU A 171 -3.39 -12.09 18.43
N GLY A 172 -4.44 -12.73 18.96
CA GLY A 172 -4.35 -14.02 19.62
C GLY A 172 -4.06 -15.17 18.64
N PRO A 173 -3.77 -16.38 19.13
CA PRO A 173 -3.49 -17.55 18.29
C PRO A 173 -4.71 -18.03 17.48
N ASP A 174 -5.91 -17.61 17.88
CA ASP A 174 -7.19 -17.84 17.19
C ASP A 174 -7.55 -16.70 16.21
N PHE A 175 -6.60 -15.78 15.96
CA PHE A 175 -6.75 -14.58 15.11
C PHE A 175 -7.77 -13.56 15.62
N THR A 176 -8.18 -13.61 16.90
CA THR A 176 -9.00 -12.57 17.53
C THR A 176 -8.15 -11.42 18.06
N LEU A 177 -8.73 -10.22 18.10
CA LEU A 177 -8.08 -9.05 18.67
C LEU A 177 -8.30 -9.02 20.19
N GLU A 178 -7.22 -9.13 20.96
CA GLU A 178 -7.21 -9.08 22.41
C GLU A 178 -6.58 -7.77 22.90
N PRO A 179 -7.20 -7.05 23.86
CA PRO A 179 -6.61 -5.83 24.40
C PRO A 179 -5.21 -6.07 24.96
N SER A 180 -4.27 -5.19 24.63
CA SER A 180 -2.92 -5.22 25.19
C SER A 180 -2.95 -4.95 26.69
N ALA A 181 -1.93 -5.39 27.43
CA ALA A 181 -1.81 -5.12 28.87
C ALA A 181 -1.89 -3.61 29.18
N ALA A 182 -1.37 -2.76 28.32
CA ALA A 182 -1.47 -1.30 28.48
C ALA A 182 -2.91 -0.77 28.27
N SER A 183 -3.73 -1.47 27.48
CA SER A 183 -5.14 -1.12 27.22
C SER A 183 -6.10 -1.80 28.19
N SER A 184 -5.69 -2.81 28.93
CA SER A 184 -6.52 -3.49 29.94
C SER A 184 -6.91 -2.56 31.12
N ALA A 185 -6.11 -1.51 31.36
CA ALA A 185 -6.40 -0.47 32.36
C ALA A 185 -7.28 0.67 31.80
N GLY A 186 -7.68 0.61 30.53
CA GLY A 186 -8.50 1.60 29.83
C GLY A 186 -7.89 2.07 28.51
N PRO A 187 -8.63 2.87 27.74
CA PRO A 187 -8.18 3.39 26.47
C PRO A 187 -6.90 4.21 26.57
N GLN A 188 -6.00 4.01 25.66
CA GLN A 188 -4.77 4.83 25.56
C GLN A 188 -5.08 6.17 24.90
N ILE A 189 -4.47 7.25 25.42
CA ILE A 189 -4.57 8.59 24.83
C ILE A 189 -3.27 8.86 24.07
N LEU A 190 -3.42 9.14 22.78
CA LEU A 190 -2.30 9.32 21.84
C LEU A 190 -2.36 10.70 21.19
N ASN A 191 -1.19 11.25 20.89
CA ASN A 191 -0.99 12.44 20.07
C ASN A 191 -0.61 11.97 18.66
N PRO A 192 -1.52 11.97 17.68
CA PRO A 192 -1.25 11.52 16.33
C PRO A 192 -0.47 12.57 15.53
N TYR A 193 0.57 12.16 14.79
CA TYR A 193 1.38 13.07 13.97
C TYR A 193 1.36 12.72 12.50
N ALA A 194 1.47 11.44 12.14
CA ALA A 194 1.46 11.00 10.75
C ALA A 194 0.98 9.55 10.64
N MET A 195 0.44 9.20 9.47
CA MET A 195 0.18 7.82 9.07
C MET A 195 1.12 7.42 7.94
N VAL A 196 1.71 6.24 8.03
CA VAL A 196 2.63 5.69 7.03
C VAL A 196 2.34 4.22 6.75
N VAL A 197 2.75 3.76 5.56
CA VAL A 197 2.68 2.34 5.20
C VAL A 197 4.09 1.76 5.24
N ARG A 198 4.27 0.65 5.93
CA ARG A 198 5.52 -0.12 5.97
C ARG A 198 5.23 -1.61 5.98
N ASN A 199 5.93 -2.38 5.14
CA ASN A 199 5.77 -3.84 5.04
C ASN A 199 4.31 -4.30 4.84
N GLY A 200 3.50 -3.52 4.11
CA GLY A 200 2.08 -3.80 3.85
C GLY A 200 1.13 -3.47 5.00
N PHE A 201 1.60 -2.82 6.08
CA PHE A 201 0.76 -2.39 7.20
C PHE A 201 0.72 -0.88 7.34
N TYR A 202 -0.43 -0.35 7.76
CA TYR A 202 -0.57 1.03 8.16
C TYR A 202 -0.13 1.23 9.61
N PHE A 203 0.72 2.23 9.81
CA PHE A 203 1.20 2.64 11.13
C PHE A 203 0.80 4.08 11.40
N LEU A 204 0.39 4.32 12.63
CA LEU A 204 0.27 5.64 13.22
C LEU A 204 1.58 5.98 13.94
N ILE A 205 2.26 7.03 13.50
CA ILE A 205 3.36 7.64 14.25
C ILE A 205 2.75 8.63 15.23
N CYS A 206 2.96 8.41 16.52
CA CYS A 206 2.34 9.18 17.58
C CYS A 206 3.25 9.28 18.81
N SER A 207 2.84 10.02 19.82
CA SER A 207 3.36 9.91 21.18
C SER A 207 2.22 9.60 22.15
N ASN A 208 2.55 9.03 23.31
CA ASN A 208 1.64 8.92 24.42
C ASN A 208 2.02 9.89 25.53
N ASN A 209 1.14 10.06 26.50
CA ASN A 209 1.41 10.99 27.62
C ASN A 209 2.45 10.47 28.62
N LYS A 210 2.82 9.17 28.57
CA LYS A 210 3.76 8.56 29.53
C LYS A 210 5.22 8.78 29.12
N TYR A 211 5.49 8.81 27.80
CA TYR A 211 6.84 8.87 27.26
C TYR A 211 7.03 10.11 26.40
N ASN A 212 8.20 10.72 26.47
CA ASN A 212 8.56 11.91 25.70
C ASN A 212 9.23 11.54 24.37
N SER A 213 8.77 10.45 23.73
CA SER A 213 9.31 9.91 22.48
C SER A 213 8.21 9.54 21.52
N LEU A 214 8.56 9.44 20.23
CA LEU A 214 7.66 8.86 19.23
C LEU A 214 7.53 7.35 19.42
N THR A 215 6.38 6.85 19.03
CA THR A 215 6.04 5.44 19.03
C THR A 215 5.17 5.12 17.81
N ASN A 216 5.14 3.86 17.39
CA ASN A 216 4.44 3.40 16.21
C ASN A 216 3.36 2.39 16.60
N TYR A 217 2.12 2.67 16.24
CA TYR A 217 0.98 1.78 16.45
C TYR A 217 0.45 1.28 15.11
N ARG A 218 0.25 -0.02 14.99
CA ARG A 218 -0.43 -0.59 13.82
C ARG A 218 -1.91 -0.24 13.88
N ILE A 219 -2.45 0.40 12.83
CA ILE A 219 -3.85 0.88 12.81
C ILE A 219 -4.83 -0.30 12.76
N ASP A 220 -4.47 -1.40 12.11
CA ASP A 220 -5.26 -2.62 12.08
C ASP A 220 -5.41 -3.33 13.45
N ARG A 221 -4.64 -2.89 14.46
CA ARG A 221 -4.72 -3.37 15.85
C ARG A 221 -5.38 -2.36 16.79
N MET A 222 -5.91 -1.27 16.27
CA MET A 222 -6.59 -0.23 17.02
C MET A 222 -8.09 -0.42 16.95
N THR A 223 -8.76 -0.44 18.08
CA THR A 223 -10.23 -0.47 18.18
C THR A 223 -10.72 0.71 18.99
N GLU A 224 -11.98 1.05 18.86
CA GLU A 224 -12.63 2.15 19.59
C GLU A 224 -11.90 3.50 19.44
N VAL A 225 -11.40 3.81 18.26
CA VAL A 225 -10.73 5.09 17.98
C VAL A 225 -11.75 6.23 18.10
N LYS A 226 -11.44 7.23 18.95
CA LYS A 226 -12.27 8.42 19.15
C LYS A 226 -11.41 9.67 19.18
N ILE A 227 -11.83 10.71 18.47
CA ILE A 227 -11.17 12.02 18.52
C ILE A 227 -11.51 12.69 19.85
N ARG A 228 -10.50 13.25 20.50
CA ARG A 228 -10.63 13.94 21.78
C ARG A 228 -10.78 15.44 21.56
N LYS A 229 -11.23 16.16 22.60
CA LYS A 229 -11.30 17.64 22.57
C LYS A 229 -9.91 18.29 22.75
N GLU A 230 -9.02 17.60 23.43
CA GLU A 230 -7.68 18.08 23.79
C GLU A 230 -6.80 18.21 22.56
N ALA A 231 -6.04 19.32 22.49
CA ALA A 231 -5.04 19.54 21.47
C ALA A 231 -3.88 18.54 21.58
N VAL A 232 -3.31 18.18 20.43
CA VAL A 232 -2.12 17.34 20.36
C VAL A 232 -0.92 18.06 20.99
N LYS A 233 -0.04 17.32 21.67
CA LYS A 233 1.25 17.84 22.09
C LYS A 233 2.13 18.10 20.87
N PRO A 234 2.68 19.31 20.68
CA PRO A 234 3.54 19.59 19.53
C PRO A 234 4.74 18.64 19.47
N VAL A 235 5.03 18.10 18.28
CA VAL A 235 6.14 17.14 18.09
C VAL A 235 7.49 17.72 18.49
N ARG A 236 7.68 19.05 18.38
CA ARG A 236 8.91 19.75 18.79
C ARG A 236 9.19 19.73 20.27
N GLU A 237 8.21 19.41 21.08
CA GLU A 237 8.37 19.22 22.52
C GLU A 237 8.85 17.80 22.88
N LEU A 238 8.90 16.89 21.92
CA LEU A 238 9.42 15.54 22.11
C LEU A 238 10.95 15.53 22.03
N GLU A 239 11.54 14.60 22.78
CA GLU A 239 12.98 14.39 22.78
C GLU A 239 13.49 13.96 21.40
N GLY A 240 14.48 14.68 20.87
CA GLY A 240 15.05 14.41 19.54
C GLY A 240 14.35 15.15 18.38
N PHE A 241 13.21 15.84 18.62
CA PHE A 241 12.42 16.46 17.53
C PHE A 241 12.29 17.99 17.65
N ARG A 242 13.18 18.64 18.38
CA ARG A 242 13.17 20.12 18.56
C ARG A 242 13.28 20.87 17.23
N ALA A 243 14.02 20.35 16.26
CA ALA A 243 14.17 20.93 14.93
C ALA A 243 12.93 20.73 14.04
N GLY A 244 12.04 19.83 14.40
CA GLY A 244 10.87 19.42 13.65
C GLY A 244 10.81 17.91 13.44
N PHE A 245 9.84 17.47 12.65
CA PHE A 245 9.62 16.06 12.34
C PHE A 245 9.61 15.88 10.83
N ASP A 246 10.61 15.17 10.31
CA ASP A 246 10.67 14.74 8.91
C ASP A 246 10.25 13.26 8.83
N ILE A 247 9.17 12.99 8.09
CA ILE A 247 8.61 11.64 7.95
C ILE A 247 9.58 10.75 7.16
N GLN A 248 10.26 11.29 6.13
CA GLN A 248 11.14 10.49 5.28
C GLN A 248 12.39 10.09 6.06
N GLU A 249 12.98 11.01 6.81
CA GLU A 249 14.10 10.73 7.70
C GLU A 249 13.70 9.69 8.76
N TYR A 250 12.55 9.88 9.41
CA TYR A 250 12.03 8.93 10.40
C TYR A 250 11.86 7.52 9.82
N MET A 251 11.25 7.41 8.64
CA MET A 251 11.02 6.14 7.95
C MET A 251 12.32 5.45 7.50
N SER A 252 13.35 6.22 7.14
CA SER A 252 14.65 5.67 6.75
C SER A 252 15.38 4.97 7.90
N HIS A 253 15.14 5.43 9.12
CA HIS A 253 15.72 4.89 10.35
C HIS A 253 14.87 3.81 11.02
N ASN A 254 13.57 3.70 10.71
CA ASN A 254 12.65 2.74 11.35
C ASN A 254 12.17 1.68 10.36
N ILE A 255 13.05 0.74 10.00
CA ILE A 255 12.81 -0.23 8.92
C ILE A 255 11.64 -1.19 9.19
N ASN A 256 11.38 -1.56 10.44
CA ASN A 256 10.27 -2.42 10.86
C ASN A 256 9.25 -1.70 11.74
N MET A 257 9.36 -0.36 11.87
CA MET A 257 8.52 0.43 12.76
C MET A 257 8.56 -0.04 14.22
N ALA A 258 9.70 -0.61 14.65
CA ALA A 258 9.92 -1.03 16.01
C ALA A 258 10.25 0.16 16.94
N PHE A 259 10.25 -0.11 18.24
CA PHE A 259 10.62 0.88 19.25
C PHE A 259 12.14 1.02 19.36
N GLY A 260 12.62 2.20 19.64
CA GLY A 260 14.02 2.47 19.94
C GLY A 260 14.54 3.72 19.24
N LYS A 261 15.64 4.25 19.76
CA LYS A 261 16.38 5.32 19.09
C LYS A 261 17.25 4.69 18.00
N PRO A 262 17.34 5.29 16.81
CA PRO A 262 18.32 4.87 15.82
C PRO A 262 19.73 5.05 16.35
N GLU A 263 20.54 4.03 16.23
CA GLU A 263 21.96 4.02 16.62
C GLU A 263 22.83 3.69 15.42
N ARG A 264 24.08 4.14 15.47
CA ARG A 264 25.06 3.84 14.44
C ARG A 264 25.50 2.38 14.57
N ILE A 265 25.11 1.54 13.61
CA ILE A 265 25.48 0.14 13.57
C ILE A 265 26.48 -0.11 12.43
N THR A 266 27.54 -0.83 12.75
CA THR A 266 28.55 -1.24 11.77
C THR A 266 28.56 -2.75 11.61
N PHE A 267 28.75 -3.21 10.38
CA PHE A 267 28.84 -4.64 10.07
C PHE A 267 29.63 -4.88 8.79
N ILE A 268 30.18 -6.08 8.67
CA ILE A 268 30.83 -6.57 7.46
C ILE A 268 29.82 -7.43 6.72
N ALA A 269 29.75 -7.28 5.40
CA ALA A 269 28.87 -8.06 4.56
C ALA A 269 29.62 -8.64 3.34
N LYS A 270 29.23 -9.87 2.98
CA LYS A 270 29.68 -10.45 1.69
C LYS A 270 29.01 -9.70 0.53
N PRO A 271 29.66 -9.59 -0.65
CA PRO A 271 29.07 -8.89 -1.81
C PRO A 271 27.68 -9.43 -2.22
N LYS A 272 27.43 -10.72 -2.02
CA LYS A 272 26.12 -11.33 -2.30
C LYS A 272 24.98 -10.83 -1.42
N ALA A 273 25.27 -10.18 -0.27
CA ALA A 273 24.27 -9.62 0.65
C ALA A 273 23.80 -8.21 0.27
N VAL A 274 24.38 -7.58 -0.76
CA VAL A 274 24.09 -6.17 -1.11
C VAL A 274 22.63 -5.96 -1.43
N ARG A 275 21.98 -6.90 -2.11
CA ARG A 275 20.56 -6.81 -2.44
C ARG A 275 19.70 -6.81 -1.19
N GLU A 276 19.91 -7.74 -0.30
CA GLU A 276 19.18 -7.88 0.97
C GLU A 276 19.37 -6.65 1.87
N ILE A 277 20.57 -6.06 1.84
CA ILE A 277 20.90 -4.83 2.57
C ILE A 277 20.13 -3.64 1.97
N ILE A 278 20.14 -3.49 0.65
CA ILE A 278 19.43 -2.40 -0.03
C ILE A 278 17.91 -2.55 0.14
N ASP A 279 17.39 -3.76 0.05
CA ASP A 279 15.95 -4.05 0.22
C ASP A 279 15.49 -3.71 1.65
N ALA A 280 16.34 -3.94 2.67
CA ALA A 280 16.02 -3.62 4.06
C ALA A 280 16.21 -2.14 4.42
N PHE A 281 17.37 -1.58 4.08
CA PHE A 281 17.81 -0.25 4.57
C PHE A 281 17.71 0.85 3.49
N GLY A 282 17.44 0.49 2.25
CA GLY A 282 17.34 1.45 1.14
C GLY A 282 18.63 2.24 0.93
N ARG A 283 18.47 3.55 0.72
CA ARG A 283 19.61 4.47 0.53
C ARG A 283 20.27 4.92 1.86
N GLY A 284 19.77 4.48 2.99
CA GLY A 284 20.30 4.80 4.32
C GLY A 284 21.58 4.05 4.70
N VAL A 285 22.09 3.16 3.84
CA VAL A 285 23.31 2.40 4.07
C VAL A 285 24.50 3.01 3.36
N THR A 286 25.65 3.05 4.06
CA THR A 286 26.97 3.42 3.48
C THR A 286 27.78 2.15 3.29
N PHE A 287 28.35 1.97 2.10
CA PHE A 287 29.23 0.85 1.76
C PHE A 287 30.66 1.33 1.54
N THR A 288 31.64 0.63 2.11
CA THR A 288 33.06 0.82 1.81
C THR A 288 33.67 -0.53 1.46
N ARG A 289 34.29 -0.64 0.29
CA ARG A 289 34.91 -1.89 -0.17
C ARG A 289 36.21 -2.18 0.57
N ARG A 290 36.34 -3.36 1.12
CA ARG A 290 37.54 -3.89 1.78
C ARG A 290 38.50 -4.50 0.80
N LYS A 291 39.77 -4.69 1.18
CA LYS A 291 40.81 -5.33 0.35
C LYS A 291 40.54 -6.82 0.08
N ASP A 292 39.82 -7.49 0.98
CA ASP A 292 39.43 -8.90 0.85
C ASP A 292 38.19 -9.10 -0.03
N GLY A 293 37.63 -8.02 -0.55
CA GLY A 293 36.45 -8.03 -1.41
C GLY A 293 35.12 -7.88 -0.65
N ASP A 294 35.09 -8.02 0.67
CA ASP A 294 33.93 -7.78 1.52
C ASP A 294 33.60 -6.29 1.62
N LEU A 295 32.51 -5.96 2.26
CA LEU A 295 32.01 -4.59 2.41
C LEU A 295 31.91 -4.21 3.89
N ASP A 296 32.53 -3.10 4.29
CA ASP A 296 32.20 -2.42 5.53
C ASP A 296 30.91 -1.62 5.30
N CYS A 297 29.92 -1.87 6.13
CA CYS A 297 28.60 -1.27 6.03
C CYS A 297 28.29 -0.47 7.30
N VAL A 298 27.60 0.67 7.12
CA VAL A 298 27.11 1.52 8.22
C VAL A 298 25.65 1.85 7.96
N VAL A 299 24.81 1.65 9.01
CA VAL A 299 23.39 2.03 9.03
C VAL A 299 23.06 2.74 10.33
N TYR A 300 21.96 3.49 10.33
CA TYR A 300 21.39 4.12 11.52
C TYR A 300 19.97 3.59 11.71
N VAL A 301 19.81 2.61 12.61
CA VAL A 301 18.53 1.95 12.90
C VAL A 301 18.47 1.57 14.37
N PRO A 302 17.27 1.33 14.96
CA PRO A 302 17.16 0.77 16.29
C PRO A 302 17.89 -0.58 16.39
N GLU A 303 18.61 -0.82 17.48
CA GLU A 303 19.30 -2.11 17.70
C GLU A 303 18.36 -3.30 17.54
N TYR A 304 17.13 -3.18 18.03
CA TYR A 304 16.11 -4.25 17.91
C TYR A 304 15.82 -4.65 16.47
N ASP A 305 15.77 -3.68 15.55
CA ASP A 305 15.55 -3.95 14.12
C ASP A 305 16.74 -4.69 13.51
N MET A 306 17.98 -4.24 13.83
CA MET A 306 19.19 -4.87 13.35
C MET A 306 19.38 -6.27 13.92
N GLU A 307 19.11 -6.46 15.22
CA GLU A 307 19.16 -7.77 15.89
C GLU A 307 18.31 -8.82 15.15
N ARG A 308 17.08 -8.46 14.80
CA ARG A 308 16.17 -9.36 14.07
C ARG A 308 16.59 -9.59 12.64
N TRP A 309 17.06 -8.55 11.97
CA TRP A 309 17.47 -8.64 10.58
C TRP A 309 18.73 -9.50 10.42
N VAL A 310 19.74 -9.29 11.24
CA VAL A 310 21.02 -10.01 11.11
C VAL A 310 20.89 -11.51 11.38
N LEU A 311 19.95 -11.92 12.22
CA LEU A 311 19.70 -13.36 12.49
C LEU A 311 19.23 -14.12 11.24
N GLN A 312 18.68 -13.43 10.24
CA GLN A 312 18.29 -14.04 8.95
C GLN A 312 19.49 -14.22 8.00
N PHE A 313 20.57 -13.45 8.20
CA PHE A 313 21.69 -13.35 7.26
C PHE A 313 23.05 -13.59 7.92
N GLY A 314 23.05 -14.30 9.05
CA GLY A 314 24.26 -14.52 9.87
C GLY A 314 25.39 -15.31 9.16
N ASP A 315 25.12 -15.95 8.03
CA ASP A 315 26.11 -16.63 7.18
C ASP A 315 26.86 -15.66 6.24
N ILE A 316 26.31 -14.46 5.98
CA ILE A 316 26.81 -13.49 5.02
C ILE A 316 27.01 -12.07 5.58
N VAL A 317 26.57 -11.86 6.84
CA VAL A 317 26.68 -10.58 7.54
C VAL A 317 27.27 -10.81 8.93
N THR A 318 28.22 -9.97 9.33
CA THR A 318 28.84 -10.00 10.67
C THR A 318 28.82 -8.61 11.26
N VAL A 319 28.05 -8.42 12.34
CA VAL A 319 28.01 -7.15 13.08
C VAL A 319 29.36 -6.91 13.75
N THR A 320 29.85 -5.66 13.67
CA THR A 320 31.11 -5.22 14.27
C THR A 320 30.95 -4.16 15.34
N GLY A 321 29.74 -3.64 15.52
CA GLY A 321 29.38 -2.69 16.57
C GLY A 321 27.94 -2.19 16.44
N PRO A 322 27.39 -1.68 17.53
CA PRO A 322 27.98 -1.44 18.87
C PRO A 322 28.09 -2.72 19.72
N GLU A 323 28.86 -2.66 20.81
CA GLU A 323 29.09 -3.81 21.70
C GLU A 323 27.80 -4.32 22.37
N THR A 324 26.86 -3.42 22.68
CA THR A 324 25.54 -3.77 23.21
C THR A 324 24.77 -4.72 22.30
N LEU A 325 24.84 -4.51 20.99
CA LEU A 325 24.24 -5.41 20.01
C LEU A 325 25.02 -6.73 19.88
N LEU A 326 26.35 -6.67 19.91
CA LEU A 326 27.20 -7.87 19.88
C LEU A 326 26.91 -8.81 21.04
N ASP A 327 26.75 -8.28 22.25
CA ASP A 327 26.42 -9.08 23.44
C ASP A 327 25.05 -9.77 23.31
N LYS A 328 24.07 -9.07 22.76
CA LYS A 328 22.76 -9.67 22.47
C LYS A 328 22.87 -10.80 21.45
N LEU A 329 23.62 -10.59 20.36
CA LEU A 329 23.81 -11.59 19.31
C LEU A 329 24.57 -12.82 19.80
N ARG A 330 25.63 -12.63 20.63
CA ARG A 330 26.33 -13.74 21.31
C ARG A 330 25.37 -14.58 22.15
N LYS A 331 24.54 -13.91 22.96
CA LYS A 331 23.53 -14.60 23.79
C LYS A 331 22.53 -15.39 22.94
N TYR A 332 22.05 -14.83 21.83
CA TYR A 332 21.14 -15.53 20.94
C TYR A 332 21.80 -16.72 20.25
N SER A 333 23.05 -16.56 19.78
CA SER A 333 23.77 -17.66 19.15
C SER A 333 23.99 -18.85 20.12
N MET A 334 24.25 -18.56 21.40
CA MET A 334 24.33 -19.62 22.42
C MET A 334 22.98 -20.32 22.64
N ILE A 335 21.90 -19.58 22.76
CA ILE A 335 20.54 -20.15 22.90
C ILE A 335 20.17 -20.98 21.67
N LEU A 336 20.52 -20.53 20.47
CA LEU A 336 20.25 -21.29 19.24
C LEU A 336 21.11 -22.57 19.18
N ALA A 337 22.40 -22.46 19.53
CA ALA A 337 23.30 -23.60 19.57
C ALA A 337 22.80 -24.65 20.56
N GLU A 338 22.35 -24.26 21.76
CA GLU A 338 21.78 -25.16 22.75
C GLU A 338 20.50 -25.83 22.27
N LYS A 339 19.56 -25.06 21.68
CA LYS A 339 18.29 -25.59 21.18
C LYS A 339 18.43 -26.56 20.02
N TYR A 340 19.46 -26.41 19.18
CA TYR A 340 19.68 -27.20 17.99
C TYR A 340 20.93 -28.09 18.07
N ALA A 341 21.57 -28.19 19.22
CA ALA A 341 22.59 -29.21 19.45
C ALA A 341 21.95 -30.57 19.24
N LYS A 342 22.52 -31.41 18.38
CA LYS A 342 22.12 -32.82 18.29
C LYS A 342 22.45 -33.45 19.62
N GLU A 343 21.48 -34.13 20.25
CA GLU A 343 21.80 -35.08 21.31
C GLU A 343 22.87 -36.03 20.76
N ALA A 344 24.01 -36.12 21.44
CA ALA A 344 25.02 -37.11 21.07
C ALA A 344 24.35 -38.48 21.09
N PRO A 345 24.51 -39.34 20.06
CA PRO A 345 23.95 -40.68 20.09
C PRO A 345 24.48 -41.37 21.34
N ALA A 346 23.56 -41.91 22.17
CA ALA A 346 23.94 -42.65 23.34
C ALA A 346 24.92 -43.77 22.90
N GLU A 347 26.10 -43.79 23.50
CA GLU A 347 27.05 -44.88 23.24
C GLU A 347 26.34 -46.21 23.54
N PRO A 348 26.37 -47.19 22.60
CA PRO A 348 25.80 -48.49 22.86
C PRO A 348 26.61 -49.14 24.00
N GLN A 349 25.91 -49.51 25.08
CA GLN A 349 26.45 -50.32 26.20
C GLN A 349 26.82 -51.70 25.74
#